data_c2937518a6fa1b1c83cd0e98362656ff
#
_entry.id   c2937518a6fa1b1c83cd0e98362656ff
#
_cell.length_a   1.000
_cell.length_b   1.000
_cell.length_c   1.000
_cell.angle_alpha   90.00
_cell.angle_beta   90.00
_cell.angle_gamma   90.00
#
_symmetry.space_group_name_H-M   'P 1'
#
loop_
_entity.id
_entity.type
_entity.pdbx_description
1 polymer ?
#
loop_
_entity_poly.entity_id
_entity_poly.type
_entity_poly.pdbx_seq_one_letter_code
_entity_poly.pdbx_strand_id
1 'polypeptide(L)'
;MAEQKLLVKREGDFHYPIYLKNDFQDLVGAIREEGLENRKICIVTDSHVAPLYHEAVKSALQEISSEIFSFVFEAGEKNKNLNTVQELYKTLIENEMDRKGLLVALGGGVVGDLTGFGASTYLRGIDFIQVPTTLLAQVDSSVGGKTGVDFLQYKNMVGAFHQPRLVYMNMSTLQSLPNREFTCGMGEILKTGLICDEEFFRFVCKNQPEISKLDLSMLSRMIRRCCEIKAGVVERDPKEQGERALLNLGHTVGHAVEKLKNFQLLHGQCVGVGLIAAAYLSMQRGLLTGEEYEEIRKGCHSYNLPLSVDSLNAGDVLAATKKDKKMEAGHIKFILMDGIGKSFIDKTVTDEELLQAIREILV
;
A
#
# COMPACT_ATOMS: atom_id res chain seq x y z
N MET A 1 11.16 -3.59 25.48
CA MET A 1 10.64 -2.64 24.45
C MET A 1 10.91 -3.31 23.12
N ALA A 2 9.88 -3.54 22.30
CA ALA A 2 10.09 -4.10 20.97
C ALA A 2 10.96 -3.13 20.17
N GLU A 3 11.90 -3.65 19.41
CA GLU A 3 12.79 -2.87 18.56
C GLU A 3 11.97 -2.03 17.58
N GLN A 4 12.07 -0.70 17.66
CA GLN A 4 11.25 0.23 16.90
C GLN A 4 11.76 0.47 15.47
N LYS A 5 12.72 -0.36 15.01
CA LYS A 5 13.37 -0.27 13.69
C LYS A 5 13.31 -1.64 13.01
N LEU A 6 12.92 -1.65 11.74
CA LEU A 6 12.98 -2.81 10.85
C LEU A 6 13.88 -2.44 9.66
N LEU A 7 14.72 -3.34 9.22
CA LEU A 7 15.58 -3.12 8.05
C LEU A 7 15.03 -3.90 6.86
N VAL A 8 14.79 -3.21 5.75
CA VAL A 8 14.50 -3.81 4.43
C VAL A 8 15.78 -3.79 3.63
N LYS A 9 16.24 -4.93 3.16
CA LYS A 9 17.55 -5.03 2.49
C LYS A 9 17.57 -6.09 1.41
N ARG A 10 18.41 -5.85 0.42
CA ARG A 10 18.88 -6.88 -0.51
C ARG A 10 20.36 -6.65 -0.76
N GLU A 11 21.17 -7.67 -0.53
CA GLU A 11 22.61 -7.58 -0.68
C GLU A 11 23.01 -7.16 -2.11
N GLY A 12 23.86 -6.13 -2.20
CA GLY A 12 24.33 -5.57 -3.47
C GLY A 12 23.31 -4.70 -4.23
N ASP A 13 22.11 -4.46 -3.69
CA ASP A 13 21.07 -3.70 -4.38
C ASP A 13 20.56 -2.51 -3.52
N PHE A 14 19.88 -2.77 -2.41
CA PHE A 14 19.35 -1.73 -1.54
C PHE A 14 19.29 -2.13 -0.07
N HIS A 15 19.27 -1.12 0.79
CA HIS A 15 18.86 -1.23 2.18
C HIS A 15 18.26 0.09 2.65
N TYR A 16 17.23 0.03 3.48
CA TYR A 16 16.67 1.19 4.16
C TYR A 16 15.93 0.78 5.43
N PRO A 17 15.94 1.60 6.47
CA PRO A 17 15.19 1.34 7.68
C PRO A 17 13.73 1.77 7.58
N ILE A 18 12.86 1.05 8.31
CA ILE A 18 11.52 1.46 8.64
C ILE A 18 11.48 1.73 10.15
N TYR A 19 11.20 2.96 10.52
CA TYR A 19 11.01 3.37 11.92
C TYR A 19 9.52 3.33 12.25
N LEU A 20 9.15 2.63 13.33
CA LEU A 20 7.77 2.54 13.84
C LEU A 20 7.70 3.35 15.13
N LYS A 21 7.10 4.51 15.08
CA LYS A 21 7.03 5.50 16.16
C LYS A 21 5.60 5.96 16.41
N ASN A 22 5.39 6.67 17.51
CA ASN A 22 4.07 7.19 17.88
C ASN A 22 3.96 8.72 17.76
N ASP A 23 5.05 9.39 17.37
CA ASP A 23 5.13 10.84 17.17
C ASP A 23 6.21 11.18 16.15
N PHE A 24 6.52 12.48 15.96
CA PHE A 24 7.59 12.95 15.08
C PHE A 24 8.89 13.33 15.82
N GLN A 25 9.02 13.08 17.13
CA GLN A 25 10.17 13.53 17.93
C GLN A 25 11.48 12.90 17.46
N ASP A 26 11.43 11.62 17.05
CA ASP A 26 12.61 10.89 16.59
C ASP A 26 12.88 11.05 15.08
N LEU A 27 12.07 11.82 14.33
CA LEU A 27 12.21 11.96 12.88
C LEU A 27 13.60 12.51 12.50
N VAL A 28 14.03 13.54 13.19
CA VAL A 28 15.35 14.17 12.97
C VAL A 28 16.49 13.19 13.28
N GLY A 29 16.37 12.45 14.36
CA GLY A 29 17.33 11.39 14.72
C GLY A 29 17.45 10.32 13.64
N ALA A 30 16.31 9.86 13.12
CA ALA A 30 16.27 8.88 12.03
C ALA A 30 16.94 9.40 10.73
N ILE A 31 16.72 10.67 10.40
CA ILE A 31 17.33 11.30 9.21
C ILE A 31 18.86 11.44 9.40
N ARG A 32 19.32 11.81 10.60
CA ARG A 32 20.76 11.89 10.93
C ARG A 32 21.44 10.53 10.88
N GLU A 33 20.80 9.47 11.37
CA GLU A 33 21.35 8.10 11.29
C GLU A 33 21.64 7.68 9.84
N GLU A 34 20.86 8.17 8.88
CA GLU A 34 21.03 7.87 7.45
C GLU A 34 21.92 8.90 6.71
N GLY A 35 22.52 9.87 7.43
CA GLY A 35 23.42 10.89 6.87
C GLY A 35 22.74 11.83 5.86
N LEU A 36 21.49 12.19 6.14
CA LEU A 36 20.66 13.01 5.23
C LEU A 36 20.50 14.46 5.69
N GLU A 37 21.19 14.88 6.76
CA GLU A 37 21.20 16.25 7.25
C GLU A 37 21.94 17.22 6.34
N ASN A 38 21.75 18.53 6.56
CA ASN A 38 22.36 19.64 5.83
C ASN A 38 22.05 19.63 4.32
N ARG A 39 20.88 19.13 3.95
CA ARG A 39 20.38 19.10 2.57
C ARG A 39 19.25 20.08 2.38
N LYS A 40 19.09 20.61 1.19
CA LYS A 40 17.86 21.30 0.79
C LYS A 40 16.70 20.31 0.79
N ILE A 41 15.59 20.66 1.46
CA ILE A 41 14.46 19.75 1.66
C ILE A 41 13.20 20.32 0.99
N CYS A 42 12.50 19.45 0.23
CA CYS A 42 11.14 19.72 -0.21
C CYS A 42 10.17 18.76 0.49
N ILE A 43 9.24 19.29 1.27
CA ILE A 43 8.12 18.52 1.83
C ILE A 43 7.03 18.45 0.76
N VAL A 44 6.74 17.25 0.29
CA VAL A 44 5.66 16.96 -0.66
C VAL A 44 4.49 16.39 0.12
N THR A 45 3.33 17.04 0.04
CA THR A 45 2.13 16.65 0.78
C THR A 45 0.87 17.03 0.00
N ASP A 46 -0.30 16.64 0.49
CA ASP A 46 -1.58 17.00 -0.11
C ASP A 46 -2.41 17.94 0.77
N SER A 47 -3.51 18.47 0.20
CA SER A 47 -4.40 19.44 0.85
C SER A 47 -5.14 18.89 2.08
N HIS A 48 -5.25 17.58 2.27
CA HIS A 48 -5.84 16.96 3.47
C HIS A 48 -4.82 16.78 4.59
N VAL A 49 -3.59 16.39 4.25
CA VAL A 49 -2.54 16.07 5.22
C VAL A 49 -1.81 17.32 5.70
N ALA A 50 -1.61 18.32 4.81
CA ALA A 50 -0.88 19.54 5.14
C ALA A 50 -1.42 20.27 6.39
N PRO A 51 -2.73 20.51 6.55
CA PRO A 51 -3.26 21.19 7.74
C PRO A 51 -3.01 20.45 9.05
N LEU A 52 -2.81 19.12 8.98
CA LEU A 52 -2.67 18.26 10.15
C LEU A 52 -1.23 18.13 10.63
N TYR A 53 -0.29 17.98 9.69
CA TYR A 53 1.07 17.53 10.04
C TYR A 53 2.20 18.33 9.44
N HIS A 54 1.96 19.17 8.42
CA HIS A 54 3.01 19.89 7.71
C HIS A 54 3.88 20.75 8.64
N GLU A 55 3.27 21.58 9.49
CA GLU A 55 4.02 22.49 10.37
C GLU A 55 4.83 21.73 11.45
N ALA A 56 4.31 20.63 11.96
CA ALA A 56 5.04 19.81 12.93
C ALA A 56 6.28 19.16 12.29
N VAL A 57 6.14 18.61 11.09
CA VAL A 57 7.25 18.01 10.34
C VAL A 57 8.25 19.05 9.89
N LYS A 58 7.78 20.19 9.36
CA LYS A 58 8.64 21.32 8.94
C LYS A 58 9.47 21.88 10.10
N SER A 59 8.84 22.09 11.25
CA SER A 59 9.54 22.59 12.45
C SER A 59 10.61 21.62 12.93
N ALA A 60 10.33 20.30 12.92
CA ALA A 60 11.33 19.30 13.24
C ALA A 60 12.51 19.35 12.26
N LEU A 61 12.23 19.40 10.95
CA LEU A 61 13.27 19.40 9.91
C LEU A 61 14.16 20.67 9.93
N GLN A 62 13.71 21.78 10.51
CA GLN A 62 14.52 22.99 10.68
C GLN A 62 15.75 22.81 11.57
N GLU A 63 15.79 21.73 12.38
CA GLU A 63 16.97 21.36 13.15
C GLU A 63 18.13 20.80 12.30
N ILE A 64 17.86 20.38 11.08
CA ILE A 64 18.81 19.67 10.20
C ILE A 64 18.98 20.34 8.83
N SER A 65 18.14 21.33 8.50
CA SER A 65 18.23 22.09 7.26
C SER A 65 17.75 23.52 7.44
N SER A 66 18.47 24.48 6.86
CA SER A 66 18.05 25.88 6.76
C SER A 66 17.23 26.17 5.49
N GLU A 67 17.23 25.27 4.51
CA GLU A 67 16.56 25.43 3.22
C GLU A 67 15.43 24.42 3.07
N ILE A 68 14.23 24.80 3.55
CA ILE A 68 13.03 23.95 3.50
C ILE A 68 11.91 24.69 2.78
N PHE A 69 11.38 24.06 1.74
CA PHE A 69 10.18 24.51 1.05
C PHE A 69 9.20 23.36 0.87
N SER A 70 8.04 23.64 0.31
CA SER A 70 6.98 22.63 0.26
C SER A 70 6.25 22.65 -1.08
N PHE A 71 5.81 21.49 -1.51
CA PHE A 71 4.87 21.32 -2.60
C PHE A 71 3.60 20.67 -2.06
N VAL A 72 2.50 21.42 -2.10
CA VAL A 72 1.19 20.95 -1.63
C VAL A 72 0.25 20.86 -2.83
N PHE A 73 -0.25 19.67 -3.12
CA PHE A 73 -1.19 19.46 -4.22
C PHE A 73 -2.57 19.03 -3.70
N GLU A 74 -3.58 19.07 -4.54
CA GLU A 74 -4.94 18.71 -4.18
C GLU A 74 -5.05 17.21 -3.90
N ALA A 75 -5.64 16.82 -2.75
CA ALA A 75 -5.77 15.43 -2.34
C ALA A 75 -6.63 14.61 -3.30
N GLY A 76 -6.38 13.31 -3.35
CA GLY A 76 -7.16 12.32 -4.09
C GLY A 76 -6.45 11.72 -5.29
N GLU A 77 -6.84 10.48 -5.61
CA GLU A 77 -6.23 9.65 -6.67
C GLU A 77 -6.22 10.34 -8.04
N LYS A 78 -7.24 11.16 -8.37
CA LYS A 78 -7.32 11.92 -9.62
C LYS A 78 -6.11 12.83 -9.87
N ASN A 79 -5.40 13.22 -8.81
CA ASN A 79 -4.23 14.08 -8.84
C ASN A 79 -2.91 13.30 -8.85
N LYS A 80 -2.96 11.96 -8.81
CA LYS A 80 -1.81 11.07 -8.97
C LYS A 80 -1.48 10.89 -10.46
N ASN A 81 -1.01 11.94 -11.11
CA ASN A 81 -0.82 11.96 -12.56
C ASN A 81 0.43 12.76 -12.97
N LEU A 82 0.80 12.69 -14.26
CA LEU A 82 1.98 13.36 -14.80
C LEU A 82 1.91 14.89 -14.70
N ASN A 83 0.71 15.50 -14.75
CA ASN A 83 0.59 16.95 -14.62
C ASN A 83 1.03 17.42 -13.24
N THR A 84 0.59 16.71 -12.18
CA THR A 84 1.02 17.02 -10.81
C THR A 84 2.53 16.81 -10.62
N VAL A 85 3.11 15.80 -11.29
CA VAL A 85 4.56 15.59 -11.30
C VAL A 85 5.29 16.74 -12.00
N GLN A 86 4.75 17.29 -13.09
CA GLN A 86 5.33 18.46 -13.77
C GLN A 86 5.30 19.70 -12.87
N GLU A 87 4.23 19.92 -12.11
CA GLU A 87 4.15 21.01 -11.14
C GLU A 87 5.17 20.82 -9.99
N LEU A 88 5.37 19.56 -9.55
CA LEU A 88 6.45 19.26 -8.60
C LEU A 88 7.81 19.62 -9.18
N TYR A 89 8.14 19.21 -10.44
CA TYR A 89 9.41 19.55 -11.06
C TYR A 89 9.60 21.07 -11.18
N LYS A 90 8.56 21.79 -11.58
CA LYS A 90 8.60 23.26 -11.63
C LYS A 90 8.97 23.83 -10.27
N THR A 91 8.29 23.40 -9.20
CA THR A 91 8.59 23.84 -7.83
C THR A 91 10.02 23.52 -7.42
N LEU A 92 10.54 22.33 -7.76
CA LEU A 92 11.92 21.95 -7.47
C LEU A 92 12.94 22.84 -8.20
N ILE A 93 12.69 23.15 -9.48
CA ILE A 93 13.56 24.01 -10.30
C ILE A 93 13.55 25.44 -9.79
N GLU A 94 12.37 26.02 -9.51
CA GLU A 94 12.21 27.39 -9.01
C GLU A 94 12.87 27.60 -7.63
N ASN A 95 12.98 26.54 -6.83
CA ASN A 95 13.70 26.55 -5.55
C ASN A 95 15.14 26.02 -5.65
N GLU A 96 15.69 25.91 -6.86
CA GLU A 96 17.07 25.52 -7.11
C GLU A 96 17.47 24.21 -6.40
N MET A 97 16.56 23.21 -6.43
CA MET A 97 16.81 21.87 -5.86
C MET A 97 17.92 21.17 -6.66
N ASP A 98 19.00 20.80 -6.00
CA ASP A 98 20.13 20.11 -6.61
C ASP A 98 20.04 18.57 -6.44
N ARG A 99 21.07 17.85 -6.92
CA ARG A 99 21.14 16.38 -6.84
C ARG A 99 21.32 15.83 -5.43
N LYS A 100 21.72 16.66 -4.47
CA LYS A 100 21.87 16.29 -3.06
C LYS A 100 20.61 16.59 -2.26
N GLY A 101 19.61 17.21 -2.88
CA GLY A 101 18.34 17.54 -2.25
C GLY A 101 17.60 16.30 -1.77
N LEU A 102 16.69 16.50 -0.84
CA LEU A 102 15.87 15.46 -0.22
C LEU A 102 14.39 15.77 -0.37
N LEU A 103 13.62 14.82 -0.93
CA LEU A 103 12.17 14.91 -0.90
C LEU A 103 11.63 14.16 0.31
N VAL A 104 10.67 14.77 1.01
CA VAL A 104 9.96 14.20 2.16
C VAL A 104 8.51 13.98 1.74
N ALA A 105 8.11 12.73 1.48
CA ALA A 105 6.74 12.34 1.13
C ALA A 105 5.90 12.24 2.41
N LEU A 106 5.21 13.30 2.78
CA LEU A 106 4.35 13.36 3.97
C LEU A 106 2.89 13.14 3.57
N GLY A 107 2.38 11.90 3.68
CA GLY A 107 1.00 11.64 3.28
C GLY A 107 0.64 10.17 3.09
N GLY A 108 -0.47 9.91 2.42
CA GLY A 108 -0.92 8.58 2.03
C GLY A 108 -0.17 8.01 0.83
N GLY A 109 -0.66 6.89 0.27
CA GLY A 109 -0.06 6.20 -0.86
C GLY A 109 0.08 7.07 -2.11
N VAL A 110 -0.89 7.95 -2.38
CA VAL A 110 -0.83 8.91 -3.50
C VAL A 110 0.39 9.82 -3.39
N VAL A 111 0.61 10.40 -2.21
CA VAL A 111 1.77 11.28 -1.94
C VAL A 111 3.08 10.49 -2.06
N GLY A 112 3.14 9.30 -1.45
CA GLY A 112 4.33 8.45 -1.47
C GLY A 112 4.74 8.06 -2.89
N ASP A 113 3.79 7.57 -3.68
CA ASP A 113 4.03 7.11 -5.05
C ASP A 113 4.43 8.26 -5.99
N LEU A 114 3.70 9.38 -5.93
CA LEU A 114 3.98 10.57 -6.75
C LEU A 114 5.34 11.16 -6.42
N THR A 115 5.66 11.31 -5.13
CA THR A 115 6.95 11.85 -4.67
C THR A 115 8.10 10.95 -5.06
N GLY A 116 7.95 9.62 -4.84
CA GLY A 116 8.99 8.67 -5.20
C GLY A 116 9.23 8.61 -6.71
N PHE A 117 8.17 8.70 -7.53
CA PHE A 117 8.30 8.79 -8.98
C PHE A 117 8.97 10.11 -9.40
N GLY A 118 8.56 11.23 -8.82
CA GLY A 118 9.20 12.53 -9.03
C GLY A 118 10.67 12.50 -8.66
N ALA A 119 11.02 11.90 -7.50
CA ALA A 119 12.40 11.72 -7.07
C ALA A 119 13.21 10.86 -8.04
N SER A 120 12.63 9.76 -8.56
CA SER A 120 13.32 8.84 -9.48
C SER A 120 13.72 9.45 -10.82
N THR A 121 13.01 10.49 -11.24
CA THR A 121 13.15 11.08 -12.57
C THR A 121 13.76 12.48 -12.56
N TYR A 122 13.56 13.27 -11.50
CA TYR A 122 14.18 14.59 -11.34
C TYR A 122 15.71 14.45 -11.29
N LEU A 123 16.43 15.20 -12.13
CA LEU A 123 17.89 15.15 -12.29
C LEU A 123 18.48 13.73 -12.47
N ARG A 124 17.71 12.78 -12.98
CA ARG A 124 17.99 11.34 -13.15
C ARG A 124 18.05 10.56 -11.84
N GLY A 125 17.42 11.07 -10.80
CA GLY A 125 17.29 10.46 -9.49
C GLY A 125 17.87 11.32 -8.38
N ILE A 126 17.04 11.61 -7.37
CA ILE A 126 17.44 12.24 -6.10
C ILE A 126 16.88 11.40 -4.94
N ASP A 127 17.41 11.61 -3.76
CA ASP A 127 16.96 10.91 -2.57
C ASP A 127 15.56 11.34 -2.11
N PHE A 128 14.80 10.40 -1.57
CA PHE A 128 13.54 10.70 -0.90
C PHE A 128 13.35 9.82 0.34
N ILE A 129 12.50 10.28 1.25
CA ILE A 129 12.03 9.53 2.41
C ILE A 129 10.51 9.48 2.41
N GLN A 130 9.95 8.45 3.05
CA GLN A 130 8.51 8.33 3.21
C GLN A 130 8.09 8.57 4.66
N VAL A 131 7.07 9.40 4.85
CA VAL A 131 6.40 9.65 6.13
C VAL A 131 4.91 9.33 5.94
N PRO A 132 4.54 8.03 5.89
CA PRO A 132 3.19 7.59 5.58
C PRO A 132 2.22 7.91 6.72
N THR A 133 1.08 8.51 6.37
CA THR A 133 0.05 8.94 7.33
C THR A 133 -1.25 8.15 7.25
N THR A 134 -1.42 7.26 6.27
CA THR A 134 -2.57 6.36 6.18
C THR A 134 -2.17 4.93 6.51
N LEU A 135 -3.11 4.13 7.02
CA LEU A 135 -2.85 2.72 7.35
C LEU A 135 -2.37 1.94 6.11
N LEU A 136 -3.05 2.12 4.97
CA LEU A 136 -2.64 1.51 3.71
C LEU A 136 -1.19 1.84 3.33
N ALA A 137 -0.79 3.10 3.49
CA ALA A 137 0.59 3.49 3.18
C ALA A 137 1.60 2.91 4.18
N GLN A 138 1.26 2.82 5.46
CA GLN A 138 2.13 2.23 6.48
C GLN A 138 2.35 0.73 6.26
N VAL A 139 1.32 -0.03 5.88
CA VAL A 139 1.44 -1.49 5.77
C VAL A 139 1.77 -1.99 4.36
N ASP A 140 1.58 -1.14 3.34
CA ASP A 140 1.71 -1.55 1.95
C ASP A 140 2.52 -0.58 1.10
N SER A 141 1.99 0.55 0.64
CA SER A 141 2.60 1.32 -0.46
C SER A 141 3.98 1.90 -0.14
N SER A 142 4.33 2.19 1.12
CA SER A 142 5.66 2.70 1.49
C SER A 142 6.78 1.66 1.45
N VAL A 143 6.48 0.37 1.27
CA VAL A 143 7.46 -0.72 1.31
C VAL A 143 7.64 -1.34 -0.07
N GLY A 144 8.89 -1.41 -0.54
CA GLY A 144 9.24 -2.14 -1.77
C GLY A 144 9.49 -1.30 -3.00
N GLY A 145 9.56 0.03 -2.84
CA GLY A 145 10.09 0.96 -3.85
C GLY A 145 9.29 1.07 -5.15
N LYS A 146 8.08 0.51 -5.23
CA LYS A 146 7.18 0.78 -6.35
C LYS A 146 6.69 2.21 -6.24
N THR A 147 7.01 3.05 -7.22
CA THR A 147 6.57 4.43 -7.29
C THR A 147 5.95 4.69 -8.66
N GLY A 148 4.99 5.60 -8.76
CA GLY A 148 4.35 5.82 -10.04
C GLY A 148 3.12 6.68 -9.97
N VAL A 149 2.58 6.93 -11.15
CA VAL A 149 1.38 7.74 -11.35
C VAL A 149 0.43 7.06 -12.34
N ASP A 150 -0.80 7.48 -12.27
CA ASP A 150 -1.84 7.04 -13.19
C ASP A 150 -1.66 7.70 -14.55
N PHE A 151 -2.03 6.98 -15.58
CA PHE A 151 -2.02 7.49 -16.95
C PHE A 151 -3.34 7.16 -17.64
N LEU A 152 -4.06 8.20 -18.05
CA LEU A 152 -5.44 8.08 -18.55
C LEU A 152 -6.32 7.40 -17.49
N GLN A 153 -6.98 6.30 -17.83
CA GLN A 153 -7.82 5.51 -16.94
C GLN A 153 -7.11 4.31 -16.29
N TYR A 154 -5.78 4.24 -16.44
CA TYR A 154 -5.00 3.10 -15.95
C TYR A 154 -4.17 3.52 -14.73
N LYS A 155 -4.38 2.83 -13.61
CA LYS A 155 -3.62 3.06 -12.38
C LYS A 155 -2.18 2.58 -12.51
N ASN A 156 -1.26 3.35 -11.92
CA ASN A 156 0.16 3.00 -11.76
C ASN A 156 0.87 2.55 -13.06
N MET A 157 0.45 3.10 -14.21
CA MET A 157 1.00 2.71 -15.52
C MET A 157 2.38 3.28 -15.80
N VAL A 158 2.66 4.44 -15.27
CA VAL A 158 3.93 5.13 -15.44
C VAL A 158 4.62 5.17 -14.09
N GLY A 159 5.75 4.48 -13.97
CA GLY A 159 6.42 4.34 -12.67
C GLY A 159 7.85 3.87 -12.77
N ALA A 160 8.49 3.83 -11.62
CA ALA A 160 9.86 3.36 -11.44
C ALA A 160 9.98 2.56 -10.15
N PHE A 161 10.95 1.66 -10.12
CA PHE A 161 11.45 1.10 -8.85
C PHE A 161 12.47 2.07 -8.28
N HIS A 162 12.09 2.82 -7.25
CA HIS A 162 12.95 3.76 -6.55
C HIS A 162 12.78 3.60 -5.05
N GLN A 163 13.81 3.09 -4.37
CA GLN A 163 13.74 2.80 -2.94
C GLN A 163 13.90 4.09 -2.13
N PRO A 164 13.10 4.29 -1.07
CA PRO A 164 13.30 5.42 -0.15
C PRO A 164 14.61 5.22 0.65
N ARG A 165 15.19 6.31 1.14
CA ARG A 165 16.33 6.26 2.06
C ARG A 165 15.92 5.81 3.47
N LEU A 166 14.71 6.10 3.87
CA LEU A 166 14.04 5.59 5.07
C LEU A 166 12.52 5.71 4.94
N VAL A 167 11.81 4.95 5.77
CA VAL A 167 10.37 5.11 6.02
C VAL A 167 10.19 5.44 7.49
N TYR A 168 9.53 6.55 7.81
CA TYR A 168 9.23 6.95 9.17
C TYR A 168 7.73 6.93 9.41
N MET A 169 7.25 5.95 10.15
CA MET A 169 5.84 5.76 10.47
C MET A 169 5.53 6.36 11.83
N ASN A 170 4.74 7.43 11.87
CA ASN A 170 4.11 7.90 13.08
C ASN A 170 2.72 7.28 13.17
N MET A 171 2.54 6.28 14.03
CA MET A 171 1.26 5.55 14.13
C MET A 171 0.15 6.41 14.73
N SER A 172 0.44 7.49 15.45
CA SER A 172 -0.61 8.39 15.96
C SER A 172 -1.33 9.16 14.84
N THR A 173 -0.78 9.23 13.63
CA THR A 173 -1.48 9.81 12.48
C THR A 173 -2.77 9.06 12.14
N LEU A 174 -2.87 7.79 12.52
CA LEU A 174 -4.08 6.99 12.34
C LEU A 174 -5.27 7.49 13.17
N GLN A 175 -5.03 8.30 14.23
CA GLN A 175 -6.10 8.89 15.04
C GLN A 175 -6.90 9.95 14.28
N SER A 176 -6.31 10.61 13.28
CA SER A 176 -6.99 11.57 12.42
C SER A 176 -7.49 10.95 11.10
N LEU A 177 -7.17 9.66 10.87
CA LEU A 177 -7.53 8.98 9.63
C LEU A 177 -9.02 8.67 9.62
N PRO A 178 -9.77 9.05 8.57
CA PRO A 178 -11.18 8.68 8.43
C PRO A 178 -11.38 7.16 8.48
N ASN A 179 -12.45 6.69 9.12
CA ASN A 179 -12.75 5.27 9.26
C ASN A 179 -12.74 4.52 7.92
N ARG A 180 -13.21 5.15 6.86
CA ARG A 180 -13.22 4.58 5.51
C ARG A 180 -11.80 4.27 5.01
N GLU A 181 -10.84 5.14 5.27
CA GLU A 181 -9.42 4.96 4.91
C GLU A 181 -8.76 3.91 5.82
N PHE A 182 -9.14 3.86 7.09
CA PHE A 182 -8.69 2.80 8.00
C PHE A 182 -9.16 1.43 7.52
N THR A 183 -10.45 1.28 7.20
CA THR A 183 -11.02 0.07 6.59
C THR A 183 -10.27 -0.33 5.31
N CYS A 184 -9.91 0.65 4.47
CA CYS A 184 -9.11 0.39 3.26
C CYS A 184 -7.77 -0.28 3.59
N GLY A 185 -7.04 0.22 4.59
CA GLY A 185 -5.80 -0.40 5.05
C GLY A 185 -6.00 -1.81 5.61
N MET A 186 -7.13 -2.07 6.29
CA MET A 186 -7.43 -3.39 6.83
C MET A 186 -7.60 -4.47 5.76
N GLY A 187 -8.05 -4.12 4.56
CA GLY A 187 -8.10 -5.03 3.42
C GLY A 187 -6.72 -5.62 3.09
N GLU A 188 -5.69 -4.79 3.06
CA GLU A 188 -4.31 -5.21 2.81
C GLU A 188 -3.71 -6.01 3.98
N ILE A 189 -4.07 -5.67 5.22
CA ILE A 189 -3.61 -6.37 6.41
C ILE A 189 -4.16 -7.80 6.44
N LEU A 190 -5.47 -7.97 6.25
CA LEU A 190 -6.09 -9.30 6.20
C LEU A 190 -5.53 -10.12 5.03
N LYS A 191 -5.37 -9.52 3.85
CA LYS A 191 -4.71 -10.14 2.71
C LYS A 191 -3.33 -10.66 3.08
N THR A 192 -2.53 -9.85 3.76
CA THR A 192 -1.15 -10.22 4.16
C THR A 192 -1.14 -11.46 5.04
N GLY A 193 -2.05 -11.58 6.00
CA GLY A 193 -2.20 -12.78 6.83
C GLY A 193 -2.62 -14.00 6.00
N LEU A 194 -3.59 -13.85 5.12
CA LEU A 194 -4.10 -14.92 4.25
C LEU A 194 -3.04 -15.47 3.27
N ILE A 195 -2.06 -14.65 2.89
CA ILE A 195 -1.00 -15.08 1.97
C ILE A 195 -0.04 -16.07 2.62
N CYS A 196 0.44 -15.81 3.84
CA CYS A 196 1.56 -16.56 4.39
C CYS A 196 1.64 -16.63 5.93
N ASP A 197 0.63 -16.16 6.68
CA ASP A 197 0.69 -16.11 8.14
C ASP A 197 -0.69 -16.25 8.79
N GLU A 198 -1.09 -17.51 9.04
CA GLU A 198 -2.35 -17.87 9.68
C GLU A 198 -2.48 -17.27 11.10
N GLU A 199 -1.40 -17.34 11.89
CA GLU A 199 -1.41 -16.82 13.26
C GLU A 199 -1.63 -15.30 13.27
N PHE A 200 -1.02 -14.60 12.31
CA PHE A 200 -1.23 -13.17 12.13
C PHE A 200 -2.66 -12.84 11.70
N PHE A 201 -3.23 -13.57 10.74
CA PHE A 201 -4.63 -13.39 10.36
C PHE A 201 -5.56 -13.55 11.56
N ARG A 202 -5.42 -14.63 12.33
CA ARG A 202 -6.22 -14.88 13.52
C ARG A 202 -5.98 -13.87 14.63
N PHE A 203 -4.71 -13.40 14.81
CA PHE A 203 -4.40 -12.32 15.72
C PHE A 203 -5.18 -11.05 15.38
N VAL A 204 -5.20 -10.65 14.10
CA VAL A 204 -5.92 -9.46 13.63
C VAL A 204 -7.43 -9.62 13.87
N CYS A 205 -8.02 -10.75 13.52
CA CYS A 205 -9.45 -11.01 13.72
C CYS A 205 -9.84 -11.04 15.21
N LYS A 206 -9.02 -11.68 16.06
CA LYS A 206 -9.30 -11.80 17.50
C LYS A 206 -9.23 -10.48 18.24
N ASN A 207 -8.31 -9.60 17.85
CA ASN A 207 -8.08 -8.31 18.52
C ASN A 207 -8.76 -7.14 17.79
N GLN A 208 -9.80 -7.42 17.00
CA GLN A 208 -10.54 -6.42 16.25
C GLN A 208 -11.06 -5.25 17.12
N PRO A 209 -11.61 -5.47 18.33
CA PRO A 209 -12.12 -4.37 19.15
C PRO A 209 -11.02 -3.38 19.59
N GLU A 210 -9.84 -3.87 19.93
CA GLU A 210 -8.69 -3.06 20.36
C GLU A 210 -8.07 -2.34 19.17
N ILE A 211 -7.91 -3.03 18.04
CA ILE A 211 -7.38 -2.45 16.80
C ILE A 211 -8.31 -1.34 16.30
N SER A 212 -9.62 -1.56 16.32
CA SER A 212 -10.60 -0.56 15.88
C SER A 212 -10.71 0.66 16.82
N LYS A 213 -10.30 0.51 18.09
CA LYS A 213 -10.13 1.62 19.03
C LYS A 213 -8.80 2.34 18.90
N LEU A 214 -7.98 1.94 17.93
CA LEU A 214 -6.66 2.49 17.66
C LEU A 214 -5.69 2.33 18.86
N ASP A 215 -5.76 1.19 19.56
CA ASP A 215 -4.77 0.86 20.58
C ASP A 215 -3.37 0.78 19.96
N LEU A 216 -2.49 1.67 20.39
CA LEU A 216 -1.16 1.83 19.80
C LEU A 216 -0.29 0.58 19.92
N SER A 217 -0.47 -0.24 20.95
CA SER A 217 0.27 -1.49 21.14
C SER A 217 -0.17 -2.53 20.10
N MET A 218 -1.49 -2.67 19.90
CA MET A 218 -2.04 -3.57 18.90
C MET A 218 -1.71 -3.11 17.47
N LEU A 219 -1.83 -1.81 17.20
CA LEU A 219 -1.46 -1.21 15.92
C LEU A 219 0.03 -1.44 15.62
N SER A 220 0.92 -1.19 16.58
CA SER A 220 2.35 -1.39 16.41
C SER A 220 2.68 -2.84 16.05
N ARG A 221 2.09 -3.80 16.76
CA ARG A 221 2.29 -5.23 16.49
C ARG A 221 1.77 -5.62 15.10
N MET A 222 0.59 -5.14 14.74
CA MET A 222 -0.05 -5.42 13.45
C MET A 222 0.73 -4.82 12.28
N ILE A 223 1.06 -3.53 12.35
CA ILE A 223 1.79 -2.82 11.29
C ILE A 223 3.18 -3.40 11.13
N ARG A 224 3.88 -3.64 12.25
CA ARG A 224 5.20 -4.26 12.22
C ARG A 224 5.17 -5.59 11.49
N ARG A 225 4.22 -6.48 11.83
CA ARG A 225 4.14 -7.80 11.20
C ARG A 225 3.85 -7.72 9.70
N CYS A 226 2.98 -6.82 9.27
CA CYS A 226 2.77 -6.54 7.84
C CYS A 226 4.07 -6.12 7.15
N CYS A 227 4.81 -5.17 7.74
CA CYS A 227 6.08 -4.70 7.19
C CYS A 227 7.13 -5.82 7.12
N GLU A 228 7.24 -6.68 8.15
CA GLU A 228 8.15 -7.83 8.16
C GLU A 228 7.85 -8.81 7.03
N ILE A 229 6.58 -9.18 6.87
CA ILE A 229 6.14 -10.09 5.81
C ILE A 229 6.43 -9.48 4.44
N LYS A 230 6.02 -8.23 4.23
CA LYS A 230 6.23 -7.56 2.94
C LYS A 230 7.70 -7.33 2.64
N ALA A 231 8.50 -6.90 3.62
CA ALA A 231 9.94 -6.74 3.47
C ALA A 231 10.60 -8.05 3.02
N GLY A 232 10.29 -9.17 3.68
CA GLY A 232 10.83 -10.48 3.30
C GLY A 232 10.47 -10.88 1.87
N VAL A 233 9.24 -10.61 1.41
CA VAL A 233 8.83 -10.86 0.02
C VAL A 233 9.59 -9.95 -0.96
N VAL A 234 9.73 -8.67 -0.64
CA VAL A 234 10.45 -7.68 -1.48
C VAL A 234 11.94 -8.01 -1.58
N GLU A 235 12.56 -8.46 -0.49
CA GLU A 235 13.98 -8.87 -0.46
C GLU A 235 14.24 -10.05 -1.40
N ARG A 236 13.33 -11.02 -1.45
CA ARG A 236 13.45 -12.20 -2.32
C ARG A 236 13.07 -11.91 -3.78
N ASP A 237 12.09 -11.02 -4.01
CA ASP A 237 11.57 -10.72 -5.34
C ASP A 237 11.26 -9.22 -5.52
N PRO A 238 12.27 -8.34 -5.63
CA PRO A 238 12.08 -6.89 -5.70
C PRO A 238 11.35 -6.42 -6.96
N LYS A 239 11.42 -7.18 -8.07
CA LYS A 239 10.84 -6.81 -9.38
C LYS A 239 9.53 -7.51 -9.71
N GLU A 240 8.95 -8.27 -8.75
CA GLU A 240 7.68 -9.00 -8.93
C GLU A 240 7.70 -9.97 -10.14
N GLN A 241 8.74 -10.76 -10.21
CA GLN A 241 8.89 -11.79 -11.26
C GLN A 241 8.47 -13.19 -10.79
N GLY A 242 8.21 -13.38 -9.50
CA GLY A 242 7.88 -14.65 -8.86
C GLY A 242 6.96 -14.52 -7.65
N GLU A 243 7.51 -14.78 -6.46
CA GLU A 243 6.78 -14.84 -5.18
C GLU A 243 6.02 -13.56 -4.85
N ARG A 244 6.56 -12.38 -5.18
CA ARG A 244 5.90 -11.10 -4.89
C ARG A 244 4.54 -10.97 -5.58
N ALA A 245 4.27 -11.74 -6.63
CA ALA A 245 2.95 -11.79 -7.24
C ALA A 245 1.86 -12.29 -6.27
N LEU A 246 2.20 -13.05 -5.21
CA LEU A 246 1.25 -13.48 -4.17
C LEU A 246 0.61 -12.29 -3.43
N LEU A 247 1.32 -11.14 -3.34
CA LEU A 247 0.76 -9.91 -2.78
C LEU A 247 -0.47 -9.40 -3.54
N ASN A 248 -0.77 -9.97 -4.71
CA ASN A 248 -1.95 -9.66 -5.49
C ASN A 248 -3.15 -10.61 -5.20
N LEU A 249 -3.16 -11.36 -4.09
CA LEU A 249 -4.35 -12.12 -3.66
C LEU A 249 -5.56 -11.17 -3.59
N GLY A 250 -6.67 -11.57 -4.21
CA GLY A 250 -7.88 -10.75 -4.32
C GLY A 250 -7.84 -9.63 -5.38
N HIS A 251 -6.68 -9.23 -5.88
CA HIS A 251 -6.56 -8.08 -6.77
C HIS A 251 -7.13 -8.31 -8.17
N THR A 252 -7.13 -9.54 -8.69
CA THR A 252 -7.66 -9.81 -10.04
C THR A 252 -9.13 -9.40 -10.16
N VAL A 253 -9.95 -9.83 -9.21
CA VAL A 253 -11.37 -9.45 -9.16
C VAL A 253 -11.52 -8.04 -8.56
N GLY A 254 -10.75 -7.71 -7.52
CA GLY A 254 -10.79 -6.39 -6.88
C GLY A 254 -10.55 -5.23 -7.84
N HIS A 255 -9.52 -5.29 -8.68
CA HIS A 255 -9.25 -4.25 -9.69
C HIS A 255 -10.34 -4.15 -10.75
N ALA A 256 -10.93 -5.27 -11.15
CA ALA A 256 -12.06 -5.27 -12.09
C ALA A 256 -13.27 -4.54 -11.49
N VAL A 257 -13.59 -4.83 -10.22
CA VAL A 257 -14.66 -4.15 -9.47
C VAL A 257 -14.33 -2.66 -9.30
N GLU A 258 -13.12 -2.32 -8.89
CA GLU A 258 -12.66 -0.93 -8.69
C GLU A 258 -12.87 -0.09 -9.96
N LYS A 259 -12.47 -0.65 -11.12
CA LYS A 259 -12.62 0.01 -12.41
C LYS A 259 -14.09 0.17 -12.81
N LEU A 260 -14.90 -0.88 -12.69
CA LEU A 260 -16.31 -0.86 -13.08
C LEU A 260 -17.16 0.01 -12.15
N LYS A 261 -16.78 0.18 -10.90
CA LYS A 261 -17.36 1.12 -9.94
C LYS A 261 -16.85 2.56 -10.08
N ASN A 262 -16.09 2.86 -11.16
CA ASN A 262 -15.53 4.19 -11.39
C ASN A 262 -14.81 4.77 -10.18
N PHE A 263 -14.06 3.93 -9.45
CA PHE A 263 -13.29 4.29 -8.25
C PHE A 263 -14.11 4.86 -7.09
N GLN A 264 -15.41 4.56 -7.02
CA GLN A 264 -16.28 4.94 -5.90
C GLN A 264 -15.97 4.14 -4.62
N LEU A 265 -15.51 2.91 -4.77
CA LEU A 265 -14.95 2.11 -3.68
C LEU A 265 -13.44 2.35 -3.57
N LEU A 266 -12.94 2.37 -2.34
CA LEU A 266 -11.51 2.46 -2.10
C LEU A 266 -10.81 1.14 -2.44
N HIS A 267 -9.53 1.21 -2.77
CA HIS A 267 -8.71 0.07 -3.18
C HIS A 267 -8.86 -1.14 -2.23
N GLY A 268 -8.60 -0.98 -0.94
CA GLY A 268 -8.69 -2.08 0.02
C GLY A 268 -10.11 -2.62 0.22
N GLN A 269 -11.16 -1.83 -0.05
CA GLN A 269 -12.53 -2.33 -0.08
C GLN A 269 -12.74 -3.27 -1.27
N CYS A 270 -12.20 -2.91 -2.44
CA CYS A 270 -12.23 -3.77 -3.63
C CYS A 270 -11.38 -5.03 -3.43
N VAL A 271 -10.23 -4.90 -2.76
CA VAL A 271 -9.40 -6.07 -2.36
C VAL A 271 -10.20 -6.98 -1.44
N GLY A 272 -10.94 -6.46 -0.45
CA GLY A 272 -11.81 -7.24 0.42
C GLY A 272 -12.81 -8.09 -0.35
N VAL A 273 -13.52 -7.49 -1.30
CA VAL A 273 -14.44 -8.23 -2.21
C VAL A 273 -13.69 -9.29 -3.02
N GLY A 274 -12.51 -8.96 -3.54
CA GLY A 274 -11.67 -9.90 -4.27
C GLY A 274 -11.14 -11.05 -3.42
N LEU A 275 -10.89 -10.83 -2.12
CA LEU A 275 -10.51 -11.87 -1.16
C LEU A 275 -11.67 -12.88 -0.99
N ILE A 276 -12.92 -12.42 -0.91
CA ILE A 276 -14.09 -13.31 -0.84
C ILE A 276 -14.20 -14.17 -2.11
N ALA A 277 -14.05 -13.59 -3.29
CA ALA A 277 -14.07 -14.33 -4.54
C ALA A 277 -12.94 -15.39 -4.62
N ALA A 278 -11.72 -15.04 -4.19
CA ALA A 278 -10.59 -15.97 -4.15
C ALA A 278 -10.79 -17.08 -3.12
N ALA A 279 -11.33 -16.76 -1.94
CA ALA A 279 -11.63 -17.73 -0.89
C ALA A 279 -12.73 -18.70 -1.34
N TYR A 280 -13.79 -18.19 -1.96
CA TYR A 280 -14.86 -19.02 -2.51
C TYR A 280 -14.33 -20.01 -3.56
N LEU A 281 -13.53 -19.55 -4.50
CA LEU A 281 -12.95 -20.40 -5.52
C LEU A 281 -12.01 -21.45 -4.93
N SER A 282 -11.20 -21.06 -3.93
CA SER A 282 -10.33 -22.01 -3.21
C SER A 282 -11.15 -23.08 -2.48
N MET A 283 -12.28 -22.70 -1.88
CA MET A 283 -13.21 -23.65 -1.23
C MET A 283 -13.87 -24.59 -2.28
N GLN A 284 -14.32 -24.08 -3.41
CA GLN A 284 -14.91 -24.91 -4.48
C GLN A 284 -13.94 -25.95 -5.03
N ARG A 285 -12.64 -25.65 -5.01
CA ARG A 285 -11.57 -26.59 -5.40
C ARG A 285 -11.14 -27.52 -4.26
N GLY A 286 -11.75 -27.43 -3.07
CA GLY A 286 -11.40 -28.25 -1.90
C GLY A 286 -10.07 -27.88 -1.25
N LEU A 287 -9.54 -26.68 -1.54
CA LEU A 287 -8.31 -26.15 -0.96
C LEU A 287 -8.54 -25.43 0.37
N LEU A 288 -9.75 -24.92 0.59
CA LEU A 288 -10.26 -24.40 1.85
C LEU A 288 -11.48 -25.23 2.29
N THR A 289 -11.64 -25.41 3.58
CA THR A 289 -12.88 -25.92 4.16
C THR A 289 -13.97 -24.84 4.16
N GLY A 290 -15.25 -25.24 4.29
CA GLY A 290 -16.34 -24.28 4.46
C GLY A 290 -16.19 -23.45 5.73
N GLU A 291 -15.60 -24.00 6.79
CA GLU A 291 -15.32 -23.29 8.05
C GLU A 291 -14.28 -22.19 7.85
N GLU A 292 -13.18 -22.48 7.14
CA GLU A 292 -12.14 -21.48 6.81
C GLU A 292 -12.68 -20.36 5.92
N TYR A 293 -13.52 -20.71 4.94
CA TYR A 293 -14.20 -19.70 4.11
C TYR A 293 -15.05 -18.74 4.96
N GLU A 294 -15.84 -19.29 5.87
CA GLU A 294 -16.66 -18.46 6.77
C GLU A 294 -15.80 -17.67 7.78
N GLU A 295 -14.65 -18.19 8.22
CA GLU A 295 -13.69 -17.46 9.06
C GLU A 295 -13.14 -16.24 8.31
N ILE A 296 -12.78 -16.39 7.04
CA ILE A 296 -12.32 -15.29 6.18
C ILE A 296 -13.41 -14.23 5.99
N ARG A 297 -14.63 -14.66 5.69
CA ARG A 297 -15.80 -13.76 5.55
C ARG A 297 -16.04 -12.94 6.83
N LYS A 298 -16.05 -13.60 7.98
CA LYS A 298 -16.21 -12.95 9.29
C LYS A 298 -15.09 -11.97 9.59
N GLY A 299 -13.85 -12.34 9.27
CA GLY A 299 -12.69 -11.46 9.40
C GLY A 299 -12.84 -10.17 8.58
N CYS A 300 -13.20 -10.30 7.30
CA CYS A 300 -13.45 -9.13 6.44
C CYS A 300 -14.62 -8.28 6.96
N HIS A 301 -15.74 -8.92 7.33
CA HIS A 301 -16.92 -8.22 7.83
C HIS A 301 -16.66 -7.46 9.13
N SER A 302 -15.84 -8.02 10.03
CA SER A 302 -15.54 -7.40 11.33
C SER A 302 -14.84 -6.04 11.21
N TYR A 303 -14.16 -5.80 10.10
CA TYR A 303 -13.53 -4.52 9.75
C TYR A 303 -14.34 -3.68 8.75
N ASN A 304 -15.61 -3.98 8.56
CA ASN A 304 -16.51 -3.29 7.63
C ASN A 304 -16.04 -3.32 6.17
N LEU A 305 -15.25 -4.33 5.79
CA LEU A 305 -14.99 -4.56 4.38
C LEU A 305 -16.23 -5.11 3.69
N PRO A 306 -16.57 -4.63 2.49
CA PRO A 306 -17.70 -5.18 1.74
C PRO A 306 -17.41 -6.63 1.34
N LEU A 307 -18.39 -7.50 1.55
CA LEU A 307 -18.33 -8.90 1.13
C LEU A 307 -18.90 -9.11 -0.28
N SER A 308 -19.64 -8.13 -0.75
CA SER A 308 -20.31 -8.14 -2.06
C SER A 308 -20.40 -6.73 -2.62
N VAL A 309 -20.75 -6.62 -3.89
CA VAL A 309 -21.02 -5.37 -4.59
C VAL A 309 -22.31 -5.48 -5.39
N ASP A 310 -23.03 -4.37 -5.49
CA ASP A 310 -24.24 -4.24 -6.29
C ASP A 310 -23.97 -3.69 -7.69
N SER A 311 -25.02 -3.65 -8.52
CA SER A 311 -25.07 -2.89 -9.77
C SER A 311 -23.94 -3.24 -10.76
N LEU A 312 -23.39 -4.45 -10.71
CA LEU A 312 -22.41 -4.97 -11.68
C LEU A 312 -22.94 -6.26 -12.34
N ASN A 313 -22.54 -6.47 -13.59
CA ASN A 313 -22.82 -7.71 -14.31
C ASN A 313 -21.60 -8.64 -14.23
N ALA A 314 -21.84 -9.93 -13.96
CA ALA A 314 -20.76 -10.90 -13.81
C ALA A 314 -19.91 -11.07 -15.09
N GLY A 315 -20.51 -10.96 -16.27
CA GLY A 315 -19.80 -11.02 -17.54
C GLY A 315 -18.88 -9.81 -17.75
N ASP A 316 -19.33 -8.63 -17.33
CA ASP A 316 -18.52 -7.40 -17.42
C ASP A 316 -17.32 -7.46 -16.47
N VAL A 317 -17.53 -7.96 -15.23
CA VAL A 317 -16.43 -8.17 -14.28
C VAL A 317 -15.42 -9.17 -14.83
N LEU A 318 -15.87 -10.32 -15.36
CA LEU A 318 -15.00 -11.29 -16.00
C LEU A 318 -14.22 -10.68 -17.19
N ALA A 319 -14.88 -9.91 -18.04
CA ALA A 319 -14.22 -9.24 -19.17
C ALA A 319 -13.18 -8.21 -18.70
N ALA A 320 -13.44 -7.53 -17.57
CA ALA A 320 -12.50 -6.57 -16.99
C ALA A 320 -11.25 -7.25 -16.39
N THR A 321 -11.38 -8.44 -15.78
CA THR A 321 -10.22 -9.20 -15.26
C THR A 321 -9.24 -9.58 -16.38
N LYS A 322 -9.73 -9.84 -17.59
CA LYS A 322 -8.91 -10.20 -18.77
C LYS A 322 -8.12 -9.02 -19.37
N LYS A 323 -8.51 -7.79 -19.06
CA LYS A 323 -7.83 -6.57 -19.52
C LYS A 323 -6.73 -6.10 -18.57
N ASP A 324 -6.59 -6.73 -17.40
CA ASP A 324 -5.50 -6.41 -16.47
C ASP A 324 -4.18 -7.01 -16.99
N LYS A 325 -3.06 -6.32 -16.71
CA LYS A 325 -1.68 -6.65 -17.15
C LYS A 325 -1.16 -8.04 -16.76
N LYS A 326 -1.89 -8.77 -15.95
CA LYS A 326 -1.48 -10.05 -15.36
C LYS A 326 -1.67 -11.26 -16.29
N MET A 327 -2.00 -11.04 -17.56
CA MET A 327 -2.07 -12.12 -18.54
C MET A 327 -0.66 -12.48 -19.05
N GLU A 328 -0.25 -13.71 -18.82
CA GLU A 328 0.94 -14.32 -19.43
C GLU A 328 0.48 -15.38 -20.43
N ALA A 329 0.82 -15.22 -21.70
CA ALA A 329 0.45 -16.12 -22.78
C ALA A 329 -1.07 -16.43 -22.88
N GLY A 330 -1.95 -15.48 -22.53
CA GLY A 330 -3.40 -15.66 -22.62
C GLY A 330 -4.06 -16.27 -21.39
N HIS A 331 -3.30 -16.63 -20.35
CA HIS A 331 -3.84 -17.17 -19.09
C HIS A 331 -3.74 -16.15 -17.95
N ILE A 332 -4.79 -16.09 -17.14
CA ILE A 332 -4.81 -15.27 -15.93
C ILE A 332 -3.99 -15.99 -14.87
N LYS A 333 -2.99 -15.30 -14.27
CA LYS A 333 -2.36 -15.77 -13.04
C LYS A 333 -3.29 -15.43 -11.88
N PHE A 334 -4.00 -16.42 -11.40
CA PHE A 334 -4.89 -16.28 -10.24
C PHE A 334 -4.17 -16.72 -8.97
N ILE A 335 -4.50 -16.14 -7.84
CA ILE A 335 -3.91 -16.53 -6.56
C ILE A 335 -4.99 -17.22 -5.76
N LEU A 336 -4.73 -18.46 -5.39
CA LEU A 336 -5.59 -19.31 -4.57
C LEU A 336 -4.96 -19.53 -3.20
N MET A 337 -5.78 -19.91 -2.24
CA MET A 337 -5.37 -20.28 -0.88
C MET A 337 -5.44 -21.80 -0.70
N ASP A 338 -4.40 -22.38 -0.11
CA ASP A 338 -4.33 -23.81 0.30
C ASP A 338 -4.29 -23.85 1.84
N GLY A 339 -5.40 -23.42 2.45
CA GLY A 339 -5.52 -23.08 3.87
C GLY A 339 -5.29 -21.59 4.15
N ILE A 340 -5.76 -21.12 5.32
CA ILE A 340 -5.48 -19.75 5.80
C ILE A 340 -3.96 -19.64 6.03
N GLY A 341 -3.37 -18.56 5.52
CA GLY A 341 -1.94 -18.30 5.67
C GLY A 341 -1.05 -19.05 4.67
N LYS A 342 -1.63 -19.67 3.65
CA LYS A 342 -0.88 -20.35 2.60
C LYS A 342 -1.51 -20.09 1.24
N SER A 343 -0.82 -19.41 0.37
CA SER A 343 -1.29 -19.06 -0.97
C SER A 343 -0.31 -19.47 -2.06
N PHE A 344 -0.82 -19.68 -3.26
CA PHE A 344 -0.02 -20.04 -4.43
C PHE A 344 -0.59 -19.45 -5.72
N ILE A 345 0.25 -19.36 -6.75
CA ILE A 345 -0.15 -18.87 -8.07
C ILE A 345 -0.69 -20.03 -8.88
N ASP A 346 -1.93 -19.91 -9.33
CA ASP A 346 -2.60 -20.86 -10.20
C ASP A 346 -2.80 -20.29 -11.60
N LYS A 347 -2.51 -21.10 -12.62
CA LYS A 347 -2.68 -20.76 -14.04
C LYS A 347 -3.78 -21.58 -14.72
N THR A 348 -4.48 -22.41 -13.95
CA THR A 348 -5.47 -23.35 -14.45
C THR A 348 -6.91 -22.93 -14.18
N VAL A 349 -7.11 -21.77 -13.52
CA VAL A 349 -8.45 -21.23 -13.26
C VAL A 349 -9.15 -20.94 -14.58
N THR A 350 -10.31 -21.56 -14.77
CA THR A 350 -11.14 -21.40 -15.97
C THR A 350 -12.06 -20.19 -15.86
N ASP A 351 -12.59 -19.76 -16.99
CA ASP A 351 -13.58 -18.68 -17.04
C ASP A 351 -14.86 -19.04 -16.28
N GLU A 352 -15.29 -20.30 -16.33
CA GLU A 352 -16.47 -20.79 -15.65
C GLU A 352 -16.31 -20.71 -14.14
N GLU A 353 -15.18 -21.15 -13.60
CA GLU A 353 -14.84 -21.08 -12.17
C GLU A 353 -14.77 -19.64 -11.72
N LEU A 354 -14.09 -18.79 -12.47
CA LEU A 354 -13.97 -17.37 -12.15
C LEU A 354 -15.34 -16.68 -12.20
N LEU A 355 -16.19 -17.04 -13.14
CA LEU A 355 -17.55 -16.51 -13.24
C LEU A 355 -18.41 -16.91 -12.04
N GLN A 356 -18.25 -18.14 -11.51
CA GLN A 356 -18.93 -18.58 -10.29
C GLN A 356 -18.45 -17.78 -9.08
N ALA A 357 -17.13 -17.57 -8.92
CA ALA A 357 -16.57 -16.77 -7.84
C ALA A 357 -17.01 -15.30 -7.93
N ILE A 358 -17.14 -14.74 -9.13
CA ILE A 358 -17.68 -13.40 -9.34
C ILE A 358 -19.14 -13.32 -8.95
N ARG A 359 -19.96 -14.33 -9.26
CA ARG A 359 -21.39 -14.36 -8.87
C ARG A 359 -21.57 -14.37 -7.37
N GLU A 360 -20.69 -15.02 -6.61
CA GLU A 360 -20.73 -15.07 -5.14
C GLU A 360 -20.66 -13.66 -4.51
N ILE A 361 -19.98 -12.76 -5.17
CA ILE A 361 -19.76 -11.39 -4.67
C ILE A 361 -20.73 -10.35 -5.26
N LEU A 362 -21.69 -10.76 -6.10
CA LEU A 362 -22.68 -9.85 -6.69
C LEU A 362 -24.04 -9.99 -5.99
N VAL A 363 -24.69 -8.87 -5.70
CA VAL A 363 -26.05 -8.78 -5.11
C VAL A 363 -26.99 -7.97 -5.99
#